data_33485ca0b2ac3f19d86d22e2dc19274e
#
_entry.id   33485ca0b2ac3f19d86d22e2dc19274e
#
_cell.length_a   1.000
_cell.length_b   1.000
_cell.length_c   1.000
_cell.angle_alpha   90.00
_cell.angle_beta   90.00
_cell.angle_gamma   90.00
#
_symmetry.space_group_name_H-M   'P 1'
#
loop_
_entity.id
_entity.type
_entity.pdbx_description
1 polymer ?
#
loop_
_entity_poly.entity_id
_entity_poly.type
_entity_poly.pdbx_seq_one_letter_code
_entity_poly.pdbx_strand_id
1 'polypeptide(L)'
;MKSESISTLKKEVQSLPPELIVQYCIRMAKYKSENKELLNYLIFQAFDQQSFIEDVKEEIDQQFKSLNKSNLYLAKKTIRKALKTTRKYIKFSGIKQTEIELLIHFCKKLKATGLRLQHGKVLGNLFLRQLERIDTVLSTLHEDLQFDYISEIKKIR
;
A
#
# COMPACT_ATOMS: atom_id res chain seq x y z
N MET A 1 20.86 14.40 -15.94
CA MET A 1 19.99 14.11 -17.13
C MET A 1 18.57 14.57 -16.80
N LYS A 2 18.00 15.42 -17.64
CA LYS A 2 16.63 15.92 -17.46
C LYS A 2 15.65 14.87 -18.01
N SER A 3 14.67 14.46 -17.23
CA SER A 3 13.66 13.49 -17.66
C SER A 3 12.50 14.21 -18.34
N GLU A 4 11.98 13.62 -19.39
CA GLU A 4 10.78 14.11 -20.07
C GLU A 4 9.52 13.90 -19.23
N SER A 5 8.46 14.63 -19.54
CA SER A 5 7.19 14.49 -18.85
C SER A 5 6.52 13.13 -19.16
N ILE A 6 5.69 12.64 -18.25
CA ILE A 6 4.89 11.41 -18.49
C ILE A 6 4.00 11.54 -19.72
N SER A 7 3.47 12.74 -20.00
CA SER A 7 2.67 12.99 -21.20
C SER A 7 3.48 12.80 -22.48
N THR A 8 4.73 13.32 -22.51
CA THR A 8 5.66 13.14 -23.63
C THR A 8 6.02 11.66 -23.80
N LEU A 9 6.41 10.99 -22.69
CA LEU A 9 6.73 9.56 -22.73
C LEU A 9 5.57 8.71 -23.25
N LYS A 10 4.33 9.03 -22.85
CA LYS A 10 3.14 8.32 -23.34
C LYS A 10 2.99 8.42 -24.85
N LYS A 11 3.15 9.63 -25.41
CA LYS A 11 3.07 9.85 -26.88
C LYS A 11 4.12 9.04 -27.62
N GLU A 12 5.36 9.06 -27.13
CA GLU A 12 6.47 8.32 -27.76
C GLU A 12 6.23 6.80 -27.68
N VAL A 13 5.83 6.28 -26.52
CA VAL A 13 5.54 4.85 -26.34
C VAL A 13 4.41 4.38 -27.27
N GLN A 14 3.38 5.21 -27.48
CA GLN A 14 2.27 4.87 -28.39
C GLN A 14 2.71 4.74 -29.86
N SER A 15 3.81 5.34 -30.25
CA SER A 15 4.37 5.26 -31.61
C SER A 15 5.36 4.11 -31.80
N LEU A 16 5.77 3.42 -30.72
CA LEU A 16 6.75 2.34 -30.79
C LEU A 16 6.13 1.03 -31.30
N PRO A 17 6.91 0.20 -32.02
CA PRO A 17 6.50 -1.15 -32.34
C PRO A 17 6.23 -1.98 -31.08
N PRO A 18 5.22 -2.91 -31.07
CA PRO A 18 4.88 -3.73 -29.91
C PRO A 18 6.06 -4.51 -29.33
N GLU A 19 6.92 -5.05 -30.20
CA GLU A 19 8.10 -5.83 -29.79
C GLU A 19 9.09 -4.99 -28.99
N LEU A 20 9.24 -3.70 -29.34
CA LEU A 20 10.13 -2.79 -28.63
C LEU A 20 9.55 -2.39 -27.27
N ILE A 21 8.22 -2.24 -27.18
CA ILE A 21 7.52 -2.00 -25.90
C ILE A 21 7.74 -3.17 -24.93
N VAL A 22 7.62 -4.41 -25.43
CA VAL A 22 7.90 -5.62 -24.63
C VAL A 22 9.34 -5.62 -24.12
N GLN A 23 10.31 -5.33 -24.98
CA GLN A 23 11.73 -5.26 -24.59
C GLN A 23 11.96 -4.21 -23.50
N TYR A 24 11.35 -3.04 -23.61
CA TYR A 24 11.48 -1.98 -22.60
C TYR A 24 10.80 -2.34 -21.27
N CYS A 25 9.62 -2.96 -21.30
CA CYS A 25 8.96 -3.48 -20.11
C CYS A 25 9.85 -4.48 -19.36
N ILE A 26 10.42 -5.46 -20.07
CA ILE A 26 11.32 -6.46 -19.49
C ILE A 26 12.60 -5.81 -18.96
N ARG A 27 13.16 -4.83 -19.66
CA ARG A 27 14.35 -4.10 -19.21
C ARG A 27 14.07 -3.32 -17.92
N MET A 28 12.92 -2.64 -17.82
CA MET A 28 12.48 -1.96 -16.60
C MET A 28 12.28 -2.93 -15.43
N ALA A 29 11.67 -4.10 -15.69
CA ALA A 29 11.48 -5.13 -14.67
C ALA A 29 12.82 -5.69 -14.15
N LYS A 30 13.83 -5.82 -15.01
CA LYS A 30 15.18 -6.25 -14.62
C LYS A 30 15.97 -5.19 -13.86
N TYR A 31 15.61 -3.93 -13.99
CA TYR A 31 16.34 -2.82 -13.37
C TYR A 31 16.19 -2.77 -11.84
N LYS A 32 14.99 -3.06 -11.32
CA LYS A 32 14.69 -3.12 -9.88
C LYS A 32 13.72 -4.25 -9.57
N SER A 33 13.91 -4.92 -8.44
CA SER A 33 12.96 -5.93 -7.93
C SER A 33 11.54 -5.40 -7.84
N GLU A 34 11.36 -4.18 -7.33
CA GLU A 34 10.06 -3.52 -7.20
C GLU A 34 9.35 -3.31 -8.55
N ASN A 35 10.10 -3.04 -9.62
CA ASN A 35 9.54 -2.95 -10.98
C ASN A 35 9.07 -4.32 -11.49
N LYS A 36 9.82 -5.38 -11.18
CA LYS A 36 9.42 -6.76 -11.51
C LYS A 36 8.14 -7.15 -10.76
N GLU A 37 8.05 -6.81 -9.48
CA GLU A 37 6.86 -7.06 -8.67
C GLU A 37 5.65 -6.28 -9.19
N LEU A 38 5.84 -5.01 -9.58
CA LEU A 38 4.78 -4.19 -10.18
C LEU A 38 4.30 -4.79 -11.51
N LEU A 39 5.21 -5.19 -12.38
CA LEU A 39 4.84 -5.82 -13.65
C LEU A 39 4.10 -7.14 -13.42
N ASN A 40 4.53 -7.95 -12.44
CA ASN A 40 3.84 -9.17 -12.05
C ASN A 40 2.41 -8.88 -11.56
N TYR A 41 2.23 -7.86 -10.70
CA TYR A 41 0.91 -7.42 -10.26
C TYR A 41 0.02 -7.03 -11.46
N LEU A 42 0.52 -6.17 -12.36
CA LEU A 42 -0.24 -5.69 -13.50
C LEU A 42 -0.70 -6.81 -14.45
N ILE A 43 0.12 -7.84 -14.64
CA ILE A 43 -0.17 -8.94 -15.57
C ILE A 43 -1.06 -10.00 -14.91
N PHE A 44 -0.80 -10.36 -13.65
CA PHE A 44 -1.37 -11.56 -13.05
C PHE A 44 -2.35 -11.33 -11.90
N GLN A 45 -2.42 -10.12 -11.32
CA GLN A 45 -3.22 -9.85 -10.11
C GLN A 45 -4.19 -8.68 -10.24
N ALA A 46 -3.92 -7.74 -11.15
CA ALA A 46 -4.70 -6.50 -11.25
C ALA A 46 -6.18 -6.73 -11.65
N PHE A 47 -6.50 -7.87 -12.25
CA PHE A 47 -7.86 -8.24 -12.63
C PHE A 47 -8.71 -8.78 -11.47
N ASP A 48 -8.09 -9.22 -10.36
CA ASP A 48 -8.76 -9.71 -9.16
C ASP A 48 -8.28 -8.95 -7.92
N GLN A 49 -8.86 -7.78 -7.70
CA GLN A 49 -8.50 -6.90 -6.58
C GLN A 49 -8.79 -7.52 -5.23
N GLN A 50 -9.84 -8.34 -5.12
CA GLN A 50 -10.19 -8.96 -3.84
C GLN A 50 -9.12 -9.98 -3.42
N SER A 51 -8.72 -10.87 -4.32
CA SER A 51 -7.64 -11.82 -4.06
C SER A 51 -6.33 -11.10 -3.74
N PHE A 52 -6.00 -10.06 -4.50
CA PHE A 52 -4.80 -9.24 -4.24
C PHE A 52 -4.81 -8.61 -2.84
N ILE A 53 -5.94 -8.05 -2.40
CA ILE A 53 -6.08 -7.45 -1.07
C ILE A 53 -5.85 -8.50 0.03
N GLU A 54 -6.41 -9.70 -0.13
CA GLU A 54 -6.24 -10.78 0.86
C GLU A 54 -4.77 -11.24 0.92
N ASP A 55 -4.09 -11.43 -0.20
CA ASP A 55 -2.67 -11.77 -0.25
C ASP A 55 -1.81 -10.71 0.47
N VAL A 56 -2.09 -9.43 0.23
CA VAL A 56 -1.36 -8.33 0.89
C VAL A 56 -1.66 -8.29 2.40
N LYS A 57 -2.91 -8.51 2.81
CA LYS A 57 -3.27 -8.61 4.23
C LYS A 57 -2.50 -9.74 4.91
N GLU A 58 -2.39 -10.90 4.26
CA GLU A 58 -1.62 -12.01 4.80
C GLU A 58 -0.13 -11.66 4.95
N GLU A 59 0.48 -11.00 3.96
CA GLU A 59 1.88 -10.55 4.06
C GLU A 59 2.08 -9.57 5.23
N ILE A 60 1.16 -8.61 5.41
CA ILE A 60 1.17 -7.69 6.56
C ILE A 60 1.09 -8.49 7.87
N ASP A 61 0.20 -9.46 7.96
CA ASP A 61 0.01 -10.30 9.14
C ASP A 61 1.26 -11.10 9.50
N GLN A 62 1.94 -11.68 8.51
CA GLN A 62 3.22 -12.37 8.72
C GLN A 62 4.30 -11.43 9.28
N GLN A 63 4.34 -10.19 8.82
CA GLN A 63 5.27 -9.20 9.35
C GLN A 63 4.95 -8.84 10.81
N PHE A 64 3.68 -8.69 11.17
CA PHE A 64 3.27 -8.44 12.56
C PHE A 64 3.51 -9.65 13.47
N LYS A 65 3.43 -10.90 12.98
CA LYS A 65 3.78 -12.10 13.74
C LYS A 65 5.24 -12.11 14.21
N SER A 66 6.13 -11.51 13.45
CA SER A 66 7.57 -11.39 13.81
C SER A 66 7.87 -10.24 14.77
N LEU A 67 6.85 -9.52 15.26
CA LEU A 67 7.03 -8.34 16.10
C LEU A 67 7.54 -8.71 17.49
N ASN A 68 8.69 -8.14 17.86
CA ASN A 68 9.25 -8.27 19.20
C ASN A 68 8.74 -7.15 20.12
N LYS A 69 7.75 -7.45 20.93
CA LYS A 69 7.13 -6.48 21.87
C LYS A 69 8.04 -6.09 23.03
N SER A 70 9.01 -6.92 23.40
CA SER A 70 9.93 -6.65 24.51
C SER A 70 11.01 -5.64 24.15
N ASN A 71 11.27 -5.43 22.86
CA ASN A 71 12.22 -4.45 22.37
C ASN A 71 11.51 -3.40 21.48
N LEU A 72 11.26 -2.22 22.05
CA LEU A 72 10.54 -1.16 21.38
C LEU A 72 11.25 -0.66 20.08
N TYR A 73 12.56 -0.68 20.03
CA TYR A 73 13.31 -0.32 18.83
C TYR A 73 13.02 -1.31 17.69
N LEU A 74 13.11 -2.61 17.96
CA LEU A 74 12.83 -3.66 17.00
C LEU A 74 11.35 -3.65 16.59
N ALA A 75 10.43 -3.44 17.55
CA ALA A 75 9.01 -3.30 17.27
C ALA A 75 8.73 -2.15 16.27
N LYS A 76 9.31 -0.98 16.51
CA LYS A 76 9.19 0.17 15.59
C LYS A 76 9.72 -0.15 14.19
N LYS A 77 10.84 -0.87 14.09
CA LYS A 77 11.43 -1.28 12.82
C LYS A 77 10.49 -2.21 12.05
N THR A 78 9.91 -3.20 12.71
CA THR A 78 8.94 -4.13 12.13
C THR A 78 7.69 -3.41 11.65
N ILE A 79 7.12 -2.53 12.49
CA ILE A 79 5.92 -1.74 12.14
C ILE A 79 6.17 -0.84 10.93
N ARG A 80 7.32 -0.17 10.86
CA ARG A 80 7.69 0.66 9.69
C ARG A 80 7.86 -0.19 8.43
N LYS A 81 8.41 -1.40 8.55
CA LYS A 81 8.51 -2.34 7.44
C LYS A 81 7.12 -2.74 6.93
N ALA A 82 6.21 -3.11 7.84
CA ALA A 82 4.84 -3.45 7.49
C ALA A 82 4.11 -2.28 6.81
N LEU A 83 4.29 -1.05 7.30
CA LEU A 83 3.72 0.14 6.66
C LEU A 83 4.32 0.40 5.26
N LYS A 84 5.64 0.18 5.09
CA LYS A 84 6.29 0.29 3.78
C LYS A 84 5.71 -0.71 2.78
N THR A 85 5.52 -1.95 3.21
CA THR A 85 4.86 -3.02 2.42
C THR A 85 3.44 -2.61 2.04
N THR A 86 2.63 -2.18 3.01
CA THR A 86 1.26 -1.69 2.78
C THR A 86 1.23 -0.58 1.72
N ARG A 87 2.08 0.43 1.87
CA ARG A 87 2.16 1.56 0.93
C ARG A 87 2.66 1.16 -0.47
N LYS A 88 3.57 0.19 -0.57
CA LYS A 88 4.05 -0.36 -1.84
C LYS A 88 2.86 -0.92 -2.64
N TYR A 89 2.08 -1.78 -2.03
CA TYR A 89 0.95 -2.43 -2.70
C TYR A 89 -0.23 -1.49 -2.97
N ILE A 90 -0.45 -0.50 -2.12
CA ILE A 90 -1.39 0.59 -2.40
C ILE A 90 -1.00 1.31 -3.71
N LYS A 91 0.30 1.62 -3.89
CA LYS A 91 0.80 2.24 -5.12
C LYS A 91 0.68 1.33 -6.33
N PHE A 92 0.84 0.01 -6.16
CA PHE A 92 0.67 -0.95 -7.26
C PHE A 92 -0.76 -0.98 -7.75
N SER A 93 -1.72 -1.04 -6.83
CA SER A 93 -3.15 -1.04 -7.15
C SER A 93 -3.61 0.29 -7.74
N GLY A 94 -3.26 1.41 -7.12
CA GLY A 94 -3.77 2.72 -7.49
C GLY A 94 -5.28 2.91 -7.23
N ILE A 95 -5.94 1.94 -6.59
CA ILE A 95 -7.39 1.93 -6.34
C ILE A 95 -7.66 2.42 -4.91
N LYS A 96 -8.54 3.42 -4.77
CA LYS A 96 -8.86 4.06 -3.49
C LYS A 96 -9.47 3.09 -2.46
N GLN A 97 -10.33 2.17 -2.90
CA GLN A 97 -10.90 1.15 -2.01
C GLN A 97 -9.81 0.23 -1.46
N THR A 98 -8.90 -0.24 -2.32
CA THR A 98 -7.73 -1.04 -1.89
C THR A 98 -6.88 -0.29 -0.89
N GLU A 99 -6.66 1.02 -1.09
CA GLU A 99 -5.92 1.86 -0.14
C GLU A 99 -6.60 1.87 1.23
N ILE A 100 -7.91 2.10 1.28
CA ILE A 100 -8.67 2.15 2.55
C ILE A 100 -8.61 0.79 3.24
N GLU A 101 -8.88 -0.30 2.54
CA GLU A 101 -8.89 -1.65 3.13
C GLU A 101 -7.53 -2.04 3.72
N LEU A 102 -6.47 -1.79 2.99
CA LEU A 102 -5.11 -2.11 3.47
C LEU A 102 -4.68 -1.22 4.65
N LEU A 103 -5.03 0.07 4.64
CA LEU A 103 -4.73 0.96 5.76
C LEU A 103 -5.56 0.61 7.01
N ILE A 104 -6.84 0.27 6.86
CA ILE A 104 -7.68 -0.20 7.96
C ILE A 104 -7.07 -1.48 8.56
N HIS A 105 -6.70 -2.44 7.73
CA HIS A 105 -6.09 -3.69 8.18
C HIS A 105 -4.79 -3.45 8.95
N PHE A 106 -3.89 -2.62 8.40
CA PHE A 106 -2.66 -2.22 9.08
C PHE A 106 -2.94 -1.57 10.44
N CYS A 107 -3.89 -0.64 10.51
CA CYS A 107 -4.26 0.04 11.76
C CYS A 107 -4.85 -0.95 12.79
N LYS A 108 -5.70 -1.89 12.38
CA LYS A 108 -6.22 -2.96 13.23
C LYS A 108 -5.09 -3.80 13.83
N LYS A 109 -4.13 -4.22 13.00
CA LYS A 109 -2.98 -5.00 13.47
C LYS A 109 -2.10 -4.22 14.41
N LEU A 110 -1.82 -2.97 14.12
CA LEU A 110 -1.03 -2.10 14.99
C LEU A 110 -1.70 -1.91 16.35
N LYS A 111 -2.99 -1.64 16.38
CA LYS A 111 -3.78 -1.49 17.62
C LYS A 111 -3.80 -2.80 18.43
N ALA A 112 -3.95 -3.95 17.76
CA ALA A 112 -3.94 -5.27 18.39
C ALA A 112 -2.59 -5.67 19.02
N THR A 113 -1.48 -4.98 18.69
CA THR A 113 -0.18 -5.24 19.34
C THR A 113 -0.20 -4.92 20.83
N GLY A 114 -1.09 -4.05 21.30
CA GLY A 114 -1.12 -3.52 22.66
C GLY A 114 -0.02 -2.50 22.97
N LEU A 115 0.79 -2.11 21.99
CA LEU A 115 1.78 -1.04 22.16
C LEU A 115 1.08 0.31 22.36
N ARG A 116 1.71 1.17 23.18
CA ARG A 116 1.16 2.52 23.44
C ARG A 116 1.21 3.39 22.19
N LEU A 117 0.03 3.72 21.66
CA LEU A 117 -0.16 4.62 20.51
C LEU A 117 -0.47 6.05 20.97
N GLN A 118 0.38 6.57 21.87
CA GLN A 118 0.19 7.86 22.48
C GLN A 118 0.51 9.01 21.51
N HIS A 119 -0.37 10.01 21.44
CA HIS A 119 -0.12 11.23 20.67
C HIS A 119 1.21 11.88 21.07
N GLY A 120 1.94 12.43 20.09
CA GLY A 120 3.26 13.02 20.30
C GLY A 120 4.41 11.99 20.36
N LYS A 121 4.11 10.69 20.42
CA LYS A 121 5.12 9.62 20.32
C LYS A 121 5.17 9.03 18.91
N VAL A 122 6.30 8.42 18.56
CA VAL A 122 6.58 7.92 17.19
C VAL A 122 5.48 7.01 16.65
N LEU A 123 5.07 6.00 17.41
CA LEU A 123 4.04 5.04 16.98
C LEU A 123 2.64 5.67 16.95
N GLY A 124 2.33 6.52 17.95
CA GLY A 124 1.06 7.24 17.98
C GLY A 124 0.91 8.19 16.80
N ASN A 125 1.94 8.96 16.48
CA ASN A 125 1.93 9.84 15.31
C ASN A 125 1.87 9.06 13.99
N LEU A 126 2.56 7.91 13.90
CA LEU A 126 2.47 7.03 12.74
C LEU A 126 1.05 6.51 12.55
N PHE A 127 0.40 6.06 13.63
CA PHE A 127 -0.97 5.59 13.62
C PHE A 127 -1.96 6.68 13.19
N LEU A 128 -1.89 7.86 13.82
CA LEU A 128 -2.76 9.00 13.51
C LEU A 128 -2.67 9.43 12.05
N ARG A 129 -1.47 9.46 11.48
CA ARG A 129 -1.28 9.78 10.05
C ARG A 129 -1.97 8.78 9.12
N GLN A 130 -2.08 7.49 9.52
CA GLN A 130 -2.82 6.53 8.72
C GLN A 130 -4.33 6.76 8.84
N LEU A 131 -4.84 7.10 10.03
CA LEU A 131 -6.25 7.46 10.21
C LEU A 131 -6.63 8.72 9.40
N GLU A 132 -5.81 9.76 9.43
CA GLU A 132 -5.99 10.97 8.64
C GLU A 132 -5.98 10.67 7.14
N ARG A 133 -5.10 9.76 6.69
CA ARG A 133 -5.07 9.32 5.29
C ARG A 133 -6.32 8.55 4.91
N ILE A 134 -6.81 7.65 5.76
CA ILE A 134 -8.07 6.93 5.57
C ILE A 134 -9.22 7.94 5.39
N ASP A 135 -9.33 8.94 6.28
CA ASP A 135 -10.39 9.96 6.18
C ASP A 135 -10.32 10.74 4.86
N THR A 136 -9.10 11.14 4.48
CA THR A 136 -8.87 11.87 3.23
C THR A 136 -9.31 11.06 2.01
N VAL A 137 -8.95 9.78 1.94
CA VAL A 137 -9.31 8.91 0.81
C VAL A 137 -10.79 8.58 0.84
N LEU A 138 -11.34 8.29 2.02
CA LEU A 138 -12.76 7.99 2.22
C LEU A 138 -13.65 9.11 1.70
N SER A 139 -13.30 10.37 1.99
CA SER A 139 -14.06 11.54 1.54
C SER A 139 -14.15 11.67 0.00
N THR A 140 -13.30 10.97 -0.73
CA THR A 140 -13.29 10.97 -2.21
C THR A 140 -14.09 9.82 -2.83
N LEU A 141 -14.62 8.90 -2.01
CA LEU A 141 -15.46 7.79 -2.47
C LEU A 141 -16.95 8.22 -2.56
N HIS A 142 -17.71 7.43 -3.31
CA HIS A 142 -19.17 7.57 -3.31
C HIS A 142 -19.74 7.29 -1.92
N GLU A 143 -20.85 7.96 -1.54
CA GLU A 143 -21.47 7.89 -0.22
C GLU A 143 -21.79 6.47 0.24
N ASP A 144 -22.26 5.61 -0.66
CA ASP A 144 -22.58 4.21 -0.36
C ASP A 144 -21.34 3.45 0.13
N LEU A 145 -20.20 3.65 -0.55
CA LEU A 145 -18.92 3.04 -0.15
C LEU A 145 -18.38 3.62 1.15
N GLN A 146 -18.60 4.92 1.38
CA GLN A 146 -18.22 5.54 2.65
C GLN A 146 -18.93 4.88 3.82
N PHE A 147 -20.23 4.60 3.66
CA PHE A 147 -21.05 3.97 4.68
C PHE A 147 -20.51 2.60 5.11
N ASP A 148 -20.09 1.79 4.15
CA ASP A 148 -19.54 0.45 4.41
C ASP A 148 -18.29 0.49 5.29
N TYR A 149 -17.42 1.49 5.10
CA TYR A 149 -16.17 1.60 5.85
C TYR A 149 -16.29 2.32 7.20
N ILE A 150 -17.32 3.15 7.41
CA ILE A 150 -17.48 3.95 8.64
C ILE A 150 -17.51 3.07 9.90
N SER A 151 -18.21 1.93 9.85
CA SER A 151 -18.32 1.02 11.00
C SER A 151 -16.97 0.40 11.36
N GLU A 152 -16.14 0.05 10.38
CA GLU A 152 -14.82 -0.50 10.59
C GLU A 152 -13.82 0.53 11.11
N ILE A 153 -13.90 1.75 10.57
CA ILE A 153 -13.05 2.88 11.01
C ILE A 153 -13.33 3.25 12.46
N LYS A 154 -14.60 3.24 12.89
CA LYS A 154 -14.96 3.49 14.30
C LYS A 154 -14.32 2.48 15.26
N LYS A 155 -14.15 1.22 14.87
CA LYS A 155 -13.54 0.18 15.71
C LYS A 155 -12.03 0.37 15.91
N ILE A 156 -11.37 1.07 15.02
CA ILE A 156 -9.92 1.31 15.09
C ILE A 156 -9.56 2.66 15.72
N ARG A 157 -10.51 3.56 15.90
CA ARG A 157 -10.37 4.81 16.68
C ARG A 157 -10.62 4.57 18.15
#